data_700fbc8ddef3eea46fbe2b9e24d18b5b
#
_entry.id   700fbc8ddef3eea46fbe2b9e24d18b5b
#
_cell.length_a   1.000
_cell.length_b   1.000
_cell.length_c   1.000
_cell.angle_alpha   90.00
_cell.angle_beta   90.00
_cell.angle_gamma   90.00
#
_symmetry.space_group_name_H-M   'P 1'
#
loop_
_entity.id
_entity.type
_entity.pdbx_description
1 polymer ?
#
loop_
_entity_poly.entity_id
_entity_poly.type
_entity_poly.pdbx_seq_one_letter_code
_entity_poly.pdbx_strand_id
1 'polypeptide(L)'
;MVSELNEDETNYSPLLTEDEEAQINENIAPGDVELSYRTQDFTVDSLISRLDSGHIIIPSSDYDADDLTTERFQRDYVWKKSQMDRFIESILLGYPLPGIFLVRQSRDNKLLVLDGQQRLRTLQAFYSGKYMRGKRPAAFKLDNVTENFRGLTIETLPAYLRRALDDTYMQGTIIEANNDPHTLSAVYSLFERLNTGGTFLTPHEIRIALFSGQLFRELDSICNDHSWRTLYGNTPTRKRDHELLLRIFAFSMEGEKYAPPLKGFLNQAAENYSDLSTEASKAAISALKIAINTLASSMGSDGFRRSSTLVNAADAEAVLSTLTRHFIAMPDSNVSAEVINNWVNLLRKDQAFLTATSVATANLQAATTRRTIADKTFQQTLETTL
;
A
#
# COMPACT_ATOMS: atom_id res chain seq x y z
N MET A 1 1.68 4.22 38.08
CA MET A 1 1.83 3.03 37.24
C MET A 1 2.09 3.56 35.85
N VAL A 2 3.33 3.60 35.46
CA VAL A 2 3.80 4.06 34.15
C VAL A 2 3.58 2.88 33.22
N SER A 3 2.76 3.05 32.18
CA SER A 3 2.52 2.05 31.15
C SER A 3 3.81 1.81 30.38
N GLU A 4 4.22 0.56 30.31
CA GLU A 4 5.28 0.06 29.42
C GLU A 4 4.92 0.43 27.98
N LEU A 5 5.60 1.43 27.44
CA LEU A 5 5.64 1.71 26.01
C LEU A 5 6.52 0.63 25.37
N ASN A 6 5.99 -0.04 24.36
CA ASN A 6 6.69 -1.06 23.62
C ASN A 6 8.00 -0.48 23.06
N GLU A 7 9.13 -1.06 23.43
CA GLU A 7 10.47 -0.68 22.96
C GLU A 7 10.67 -0.85 21.44
N ASP A 8 9.75 -1.48 20.74
CA ASP A 8 9.80 -1.67 19.27
C ASP A 8 9.38 -0.43 18.46
N GLU A 9 8.73 0.57 19.06
CA GLU A 9 8.34 1.80 18.34
C GLU A 9 9.44 2.87 18.31
N THR A 10 10.48 2.76 19.14
CA THR A 10 11.49 3.81 19.31
C THR A 10 12.64 3.76 18.28
N ASN A 11 12.70 2.74 17.42
CA ASN A 11 13.78 2.57 16.44
C ASN A 11 13.41 2.95 15.00
N TYR A 12 12.22 3.48 14.76
CA TYR A 12 11.76 3.92 13.45
C TYR A 12 11.55 5.42 13.44
N SER A 13 12.50 6.12 12.87
CA SER A 13 12.26 7.49 12.44
C SER A 13 11.27 7.49 11.28
N PRO A 14 10.33 8.45 11.23
CA PRO A 14 9.45 8.58 10.08
C PRO A 14 10.26 8.77 8.82
N LEU A 15 9.96 7.97 7.79
CA LEU A 15 10.58 8.00 6.47
C LEU A 15 10.33 9.28 5.72
N LEU A 16 9.26 9.94 6.10
CA LEU A 16 8.77 11.20 5.58
C LEU A 16 8.81 12.18 6.73
N THR A 17 9.14 13.42 6.44
CA THR A 17 8.92 14.51 7.38
C THR A 17 7.41 14.65 7.64
N GLU A 18 7.00 15.22 8.77
CA GLU A 18 5.58 15.49 9.05
C GLU A 18 4.92 16.29 7.92
N ASP A 19 5.66 17.19 7.28
CA ASP A 19 5.19 17.96 6.11
C ASP A 19 5.02 17.08 4.88
N GLU A 20 5.88 16.09 4.65
CA GLU A 20 5.73 15.14 3.54
C GLU A 20 4.57 14.18 3.78
N GLU A 21 4.34 13.72 5.00
CA GLU A 21 3.16 12.91 5.36
C GLU A 21 1.87 13.73 5.21
N ALA A 22 1.87 14.99 5.63
CA ALA A 22 0.75 15.91 5.44
C ALA A 22 0.45 16.13 3.96
N GLN A 23 1.47 16.33 3.12
CA GLN A 23 1.31 16.55 1.68
C GLN A 23 0.87 15.29 0.91
N ILE A 24 1.30 14.09 1.34
CA ILE A 24 0.79 12.82 0.80
C ILE A 24 -0.69 12.64 1.17
N ASN A 25 -1.06 13.08 2.36
CA ASN A 25 -2.42 13.01 2.89
C ASN A 25 -3.27 14.24 2.53
N GLU A 26 -2.71 15.23 1.84
CA GLU A 26 -3.43 16.42 1.42
C GLU A 26 -4.66 16.01 0.60
N ASN A 27 -5.84 16.27 1.18
CA ASN A 27 -7.10 15.94 0.56
C ASN A 27 -7.19 16.70 -0.76
N ILE A 28 -7.15 15.99 -1.87
CA ILE A 28 -7.65 16.54 -3.13
C ILE A 28 -9.10 16.89 -2.81
N ALA A 29 -9.42 18.18 -2.80
CA ALA A 29 -10.81 18.60 -2.65
C ALA A 29 -11.62 17.78 -3.67
N PRO A 30 -12.66 17.05 -3.25
CA PRO A 30 -13.49 16.36 -4.21
C PRO A 30 -14.00 17.48 -5.13
N GLY A 31 -13.58 17.47 -6.40
CA GLY A 31 -14.29 18.20 -7.43
C GLY A 31 -15.75 17.76 -7.38
N ASP A 32 -16.66 18.44 -8.02
CA ASP A 32 -18.08 18.09 -8.15
C ASP A 32 -18.23 16.74 -8.91
N VAL A 33 -17.64 15.67 -8.36
CA VAL A 33 -17.70 14.32 -8.94
C VAL A 33 -18.83 13.58 -8.25
N GLU A 34 -19.88 13.36 -9.00
CA GLU A 34 -20.98 12.50 -8.59
C GLU A 34 -20.52 11.03 -8.68
N LEU A 35 -20.34 10.38 -7.51
CA LEU A 35 -20.03 8.95 -7.47
C LEU A 35 -21.26 8.15 -7.86
N SER A 36 -21.18 7.39 -8.94
CA SER A 36 -22.19 6.40 -9.28
C SER A 36 -22.10 5.23 -8.30
N TYR A 37 -23.20 4.91 -7.64
CA TYR A 37 -23.27 3.76 -6.75
C TYR A 37 -24.62 3.03 -6.88
N ARG A 38 -24.63 1.76 -6.49
CA ARG A 38 -25.84 0.97 -6.37
C ARG A 38 -25.80 0.13 -5.10
N THR A 39 -26.97 -0.23 -4.60
CA THR A 39 -27.10 -1.15 -3.48
C THR A 39 -27.44 -2.56 -4.00
N GLN A 40 -26.89 -3.56 -3.35
CA GLN A 40 -27.17 -4.96 -3.62
C GLN A 40 -27.16 -5.72 -2.31
N ASP A 41 -28.17 -6.55 -2.10
CA ASP A 41 -28.19 -7.46 -0.96
C ASP A 41 -27.45 -8.76 -1.32
N PHE A 42 -26.58 -9.20 -0.42
CA PHE A 42 -25.85 -10.45 -0.51
C PHE A 42 -26.26 -11.36 0.64
N THR A 43 -26.49 -12.62 0.38
CA THR A 43 -26.57 -13.64 1.44
C THR A 43 -25.16 -13.93 1.97
N VAL A 44 -25.06 -14.34 3.24
CA VAL A 44 -23.75 -14.63 3.87
C VAL A 44 -23.02 -15.73 3.10
N ASP A 45 -23.70 -16.80 2.68
CA ASP A 45 -23.10 -17.86 1.87
C ASP A 45 -22.55 -17.35 0.53
N SER A 46 -23.30 -16.45 -0.14
CA SER A 46 -22.84 -15.79 -1.37
C SER A 46 -21.60 -14.92 -1.15
N LEU A 47 -21.53 -14.20 -0.01
CA LEU A 47 -20.34 -13.42 0.34
C LEU A 47 -19.13 -14.32 0.54
N ILE A 48 -19.28 -15.43 1.27
CA ILE A 48 -18.20 -16.40 1.48
C ILE A 48 -17.73 -16.99 0.15
N SER A 49 -18.65 -17.45 -0.69
CA SER A 49 -18.32 -17.99 -2.02
C SER A 49 -17.56 -16.98 -2.89
N ARG A 50 -17.95 -15.70 -2.84
CA ARG A 50 -17.28 -14.63 -3.59
C ARG A 50 -15.92 -14.25 -3.02
N LEU A 51 -15.73 -14.35 -1.70
CA LEU A 51 -14.44 -14.16 -1.05
C LEU A 51 -13.48 -15.30 -1.42
N ASP A 52 -13.92 -16.54 -1.34
CA ASP A 52 -13.12 -17.73 -1.62
C ASP A 52 -12.73 -17.83 -3.11
N SER A 53 -13.61 -17.35 -4.01
CA SER A 53 -13.33 -17.29 -5.46
C SER A 53 -12.56 -16.04 -5.89
N GLY A 54 -12.23 -15.13 -4.96
CA GLY A 54 -11.52 -13.89 -5.28
C GLY A 54 -12.33 -12.86 -6.07
N HIS A 55 -13.66 -12.99 -6.15
CA HIS A 55 -14.55 -11.97 -6.73
C HIS A 55 -14.75 -10.78 -5.79
N ILE A 56 -14.71 -11.03 -4.47
CA ILE A 56 -14.63 -9.98 -3.45
C ILE A 56 -13.23 -10.05 -2.85
N ILE A 57 -12.53 -8.93 -2.85
CA ILE A 57 -11.16 -8.80 -2.33
C ILE A 57 -11.20 -7.94 -1.07
N ILE A 58 -10.73 -8.50 0.03
CA ILE A 58 -10.45 -7.73 1.24
C ILE A 58 -9.00 -7.23 1.11
N PRO A 59 -8.76 -5.90 1.07
CA PRO A 59 -7.40 -5.38 1.01
C PRO A 59 -6.57 -5.96 2.14
N SER A 60 -5.38 -6.45 1.79
CA SER A 60 -4.37 -6.87 2.74
C SER A 60 -3.08 -6.14 2.43
N SER A 61 -2.23 -5.92 3.42
CA SER A 61 -0.91 -5.33 3.21
C SER A 61 0.02 -6.23 2.40
N ASP A 62 -0.33 -7.51 2.21
CA ASP A 62 0.46 -8.50 1.49
C ASP A 62 -0.21 -8.94 0.19
N TYR A 63 0.55 -8.94 -0.90
CA TYR A 63 0.07 -8.94 -2.30
C TYR A 63 -0.24 -10.30 -2.93
N ASP A 64 0.20 -11.43 -2.35
CA ASP A 64 -0.02 -12.75 -2.94
C ASP A 64 -1.38 -13.34 -2.60
N ALA A 65 -2.31 -13.24 -3.54
CA ALA A 65 -3.65 -13.81 -3.42
C ALA A 65 -3.68 -15.36 -3.46
N ASP A 66 -2.59 -16.00 -3.92
CA ASP A 66 -2.56 -17.44 -4.17
C ASP A 66 -1.98 -18.27 -3.02
N ASP A 67 -1.40 -17.65 -1.98
CA ASP A 67 -0.82 -18.37 -0.86
C ASP A 67 -1.54 -18.04 0.47
N LEU A 68 -2.47 -18.92 0.82
CA LEU A 68 -3.23 -18.90 2.09
C LEU A 68 -2.35 -19.34 3.29
N THR A 69 -1.07 -18.98 3.30
CA THR A 69 -0.22 -19.33 4.43
C THR A 69 -0.56 -18.54 5.69
N THR A 70 -0.45 -19.20 6.80
CA THR A 70 -0.92 -18.84 8.14
C THR A 70 -0.36 -17.49 8.65
N GLU A 71 0.76 -17.01 8.12
CA GLU A 71 1.45 -15.79 8.58
C GLU A 71 0.77 -14.49 8.10
N ARG A 72 0.01 -14.55 7.01
CA ARG A 72 -0.64 -13.37 6.39
C ARG A 72 -1.92 -12.94 7.10
N PHE A 73 -2.64 -13.86 7.70
CA PHE A 73 -3.86 -13.56 8.48
C PHE A 73 -3.61 -12.69 9.72
N GLN A 74 -2.35 -12.47 10.10
CA GLN A 74 -2.05 -11.91 11.42
C GLN A 74 -2.05 -10.38 11.50
N ARG A 75 -1.64 -9.67 10.44
CA ARG A 75 -1.39 -8.23 10.54
C ARG A 75 -2.64 -7.37 10.41
N ASP A 76 -3.71 -7.93 9.82
CA ASP A 76 -4.91 -7.17 9.47
C ASP A 76 -6.13 -7.48 10.35
N TYR A 77 -6.02 -8.41 11.31
CA TYR A 77 -7.13 -8.77 12.16
C TYR A 77 -7.15 -7.93 13.44
N VAL A 78 -8.01 -6.91 13.48
CA VAL A 78 -8.11 -5.95 14.60
C VAL A 78 -9.13 -6.38 15.64
N TRP A 79 -10.19 -7.11 15.22
CA TRP A 79 -11.23 -7.54 16.15
C TRP A 79 -10.72 -8.58 17.13
N LYS A 80 -11.00 -8.34 18.41
CA LYS A 80 -10.77 -9.33 19.47
C LYS A 80 -11.75 -10.50 19.29
N LYS A 81 -11.39 -11.69 19.77
CA LYS A 81 -12.26 -12.88 19.70
C LYS A 81 -13.68 -12.60 20.21
N SER A 82 -13.81 -11.82 21.28
CA SER A 82 -15.11 -11.45 21.84
C SER A 82 -15.98 -10.61 20.87
N GLN A 83 -15.38 -9.78 20.02
CA GLN A 83 -16.09 -9.00 19.02
C GLN A 83 -16.54 -9.91 17.86
N MET A 84 -15.66 -10.84 17.45
CA MET A 84 -15.99 -11.86 16.45
C MET A 84 -17.17 -12.72 16.90
N ASP A 85 -17.10 -13.24 18.12
CA ASP A 85 -18.15 -14.09 18.68
C ASP A 85 -19.49 -13.37 18.73
N ARG A 86 -19.52 -12.14 19.21
CA ARG A 86 -20.73 -11.32 19.29
C ARG A 86 -21.29 -10.97 17.92
N PHE A 87 -20.45 -10.81 16.93
CA PHE A 87 -20.91 -10.57 15.56
C PHE A 87 -21.61 -11.80 14.99
N ILE A 88 -21.04 -12.99 15.14
CA ILE A 88 -21.70 -14.25 14.75
C ILE A 88 -23.01 -14.46 15.54
N GLU A 89 -22.97 -14.22 16.85
CA GLU A 89 -24.18 -14.31 17.70
C GLU A 89 -25.27 -13.36 17.21
N SER A 90 -24.94 -12.13 16.82
CA SER A 90 -25.93 -11.17 16.28
C SER A 90 -26.63 -11.71 15.04
N ILE A 91 -25.90 -12.41 14.18
CA ILE A 91 -26.46 -13.06 12.99
C ILE A 91 -27.42 -14.19 13.39
N LEU A 92 -26.97 -15.04 14.31
CA LEU A 92 -27.77 -16.18 14.78
C LEU A 92 -29.04 -15.74 15.54
N LEU A 93 -29.03 -14.54 16.12
CA LEU A 93 -30.19 -13.90 16.76
C LEU A 93 -31.09 -13.16 15.75
N GLY A 94 -30.70 -13.06 14.48
CA GLY A 94 -31.44 -12.33 13.46
C GLY A 94 -31.40 -10.81 13.60
N TYR A 95 -30.36 -10.26 14.24
CA TYR A 95 -30.21 -8.82 14.36
C TYR A 95 -29.80 -8.19 13.03
N PRO A 96 -30.27 -6.96 12.72
CA PRO A 96 -29.88 -6.27 11.51
C PRO A 96 -28.38 -6.00 11.51
N LEU A 97 -27.73 -6.30 10.39
CA LEU A 97 -26.28 -6.08 10.22
C LEU A 97 -26.00 -4.75 9.54
N PRO A 98 -24.96 -4.04 9.97
CA PRO A 98 -24.46 -2.90 9.20
C PRO A 98 -24.02 -3.37 7.80
N GLY A 99 -24.35 -2.57 6.77
CA GLY A 99 -23.94 -2.84 5.40
C GLY A 99 -22.44 -2.79 5.19
N ILE A 100 -21.99 -3.20 4.01
CA ILE A 100 -20.60 -3.13 3.58
C ILE A 100 -20.46 -2.16 2.41
N PHE A 101 -19.29 -1.54 2.27
CA PHE A 101 -18.96 -0.70 1.12
C PHE A 101 -17.93 -1.39 0.25
N LEU A 102 -18.22 -1.42 -1.04
CA LEU A 102 -17.43 -2.11 -2.05
C LEU A 102 -17.15 -1.14 -3.20
N VAL A 103 -15.98 -1.25 -3.81
CA VAL A 103 -15.66 -0.59 -5.07
C VAL A 103 -15.51 -1.64 -6.16
N ARG A 104 -16.16 -1.42 -7.29
CA ARG A 104 -15.96 -2.24 -8.48
C ARG A 104 -14.70 -1.80 -9.20
N GLN A 105 -13.77 -2.71 -9.36
CA GLN A 105 -12.59 -2.49 -10.19
C GLN A 105 -12.98 -2.56 -11.66
N SER A 106 -12.65 -1.53 -12.45
CA SER A 106 -13.03 -1.43 -13.86
C SER A 106 -12.40 -2.51 -14.74
N ARG A 107 -11.26 -3.06 -14.31
CA ARG A 107 -10.43 -3.96 -15.09
C ARG A 107 -10.96 -5.39 -15.16
N ASP A 108 -11.31 -5.96 -14.01
CA ASP A 108 -11.67 -7.37 -13.86
C ASP A 108 -13.04 -7.58 -13.19
N ASN A 109 -13.79 -6.50 -12.98
CA ASN A 109 -15.09 -6.47 -12.31
C ASN A 109 -15.09 -7.01 -10.88
N LYS A 110 -13.94 -7.18 -10.24
CA LYS A 110 -13.86 -7.58 -8.85
C LYS A 110 -14.34 -6.47 -7.92
N LEU A 111 -14.80 -6.85 -6.76
CA LEU A 111 -15.30 -5.95 -5.74
C LEU A 111 -14.27 -5.83 -4.62
N LEU A 112 -13.72 -4.64 -4.45
CA LEU A 112 -12.80 -4.32 -3.38
C LEU A 112 -13.56 -3.82 -2.15
N VAL A 113 -13.29 -4.40 -0.98
CA VAL A 113 -13.93 -4.01 0.28
C VAL A 113 -13.34 -2.71 0.81
N LEU A 114 -14.15 -1.65 0.89
CA LEU A 114 -13.78 -0.38 1.50
C LEU A 114 -14.08 -0.36 3.00
N ASP A 115 -15.29 -0.77 3.37
CA ASP A 115 -15.71 -0.94 4.77
C ASP A 115 -16.40 -2.29 4.97
N GLY A 116 -16.30 -2.81 6.19
CA GLY A 116 -16.83 -4.14 6.55
C GLY A 116 -15.79 -5.26 6.51
N GLN A 117 -14.50 -4.94 6.34
CA GLN A 117 -13.42 -5.93 6.29
C GLN A 117 -13.44 -6.89 7.48
N GLN A 118 -13.57 -6.36 8.72
CA GLN A 118 -13.58 -7.18 9.94
C GLN A 118 -14.78 -8.12 10.00
N ARG A 119 -15.94 -7.67 9.51
CA ARG A 119 -17.15 -8.48 9.39
C ARG A 119 -16.96 -9.63 8.42
N LEU A 120 -16.47 -9.34 7.22
CA LEU A 120 -16.22 -10.34 6.19
C LEU A 120 -15.14 -11.35 6.59
N ARG A 121 -14.02 -10.88 7.18
CA ARG A 121 -12.98 -11.76 7.72
C ARG A 121 -13.49 -12.64 8.86
N THR A 122 -14.38 -12.13 9.72
CA THR A 122 -14.99 -12.93 10.79
C THR A 122 -15.88 -14.03 10.22
N LEU A 123 -16.69 -13.73 9.21
CA LEU A 123 -17.48 -14.73 8.51
C LEU A 123 -16.59 -15.80 7.88
N GLN A 124 -15.56 -15.40 7.12
CA GLN A 124 -14.62 -16.33 6.50
C GLN A 124 -13.91 -17.21 7.54
N ALA A 125 -13.46 -16.63 8.65
CA ALA A 125 -12.82 -17.37 9.74
C ALA A 125 -13.80 -18.36 10.40
N PHE A 126 -15.04 -17.98 10.62
CA PHE A 126 -16.05 -18.87 11.18
C PHE A 126 -16.38 -20.02 10.23
N TYR A 127 -16.56 -19.75 8.93
CA TYR A 127 -16.83 -20.78 7.92
C TYR A 127 -15.64 -21.71 7.70
N SER A 128 -14.41 -21.22 7.78
CA SER A 128 -13.21 -22.06 7.73
C SER A 128 -12.98 -22.88 9.02
N GLY A 129 -13.72 -22.57 10.08
CA GLY A 129 -13.56 -23.20 11.41
C GLY A 129 -12.28 -22.79 12.15
N LYS A 130 -11.53 -21.81 11.65
CA LYS A 130 -10.25 -21.40 12.19
C LYS A 130 -10.11 -19.88 12.25
N TYR A 131 -9.41 -19.40 13.28
CA TYR A 131 -8.99 -18.01 13.39
C TYR A 131 -7.57 -17.94 13.95
N MET A 132 -6.93 -16.78 13.83
CA MET A 132 -5.58 -16.59 14.36
C MET A 132 -5.63 -16.06 15.81
N ARG A 133 -5.00 -16.79 16.72
CA ARG A 133 -4.76 -16.36 18.11
C ARG A 133 -3.29 -15.95 18.26
N GLY A 134 -3.01 -14.66 18.06
CA GLY A 134 -1.64 -14.20 17.90
C GLY A 134 -1.03 -14.84 16.65
N LYS A 135 0.11 -15.49 16.78
CA LYS A 135 0.82 -16.16 15.67
C LYS A 135 0.42 -17.63 15.42
N ARG A 136 -0.64 -18.14 16.03
CA ARG A 136 -1.02 -19.55 15.93
C ARG A 136 -2.48 -19.70 15.49
N PRO A 137 -2.78 -20.62 14.55
CA PRO A 137 -4.15 -20.95 14.21
C PRO A 137 -4.83 -21.62 15.40
N ALA A 138 -6.09 -21.27 15.64
CA ALA A 138 -6.93 -21.85 16.67
C ALA A 138 -8.32 -22.17 16.07
N ALA A 139 -8.99 -23.18 16.61
CA ALA A 139 -10.36 -23.50 16.20
C ALA A 139 -11.31 -22.35 16.55
N PHE A 140 -12.16 -21.97 15.59
CA PHE A 140 -13.17 -20.96 15.82
C PHE A 140 -14.39 -21.59 16.51
N LYS A 141 -14.43 -21.42 17.80
CA LYS A 141 -15.54 -21.85 18.67
C LYS A 141 -16.15 -20.62 19.32
N LEU A 142 -17.47 -20.52 19.39
CA LEU A 142 -18.15 -19.41 20.05
C LEU A 142 -17.98 -19.51 21.58
N ASP A 143 -17.23 -18.59 22.16
CA ASP A 143 -16.92 -18.60 23.59
C ASP A 143 -17.54 -17.42 24.36
N ASN A 144 -17.58 -16.22 23.74
CA ASN A 144 -18.05 -14.98 24.37
C ASN A 144 -19.47 -14.62 23.93
N VAL A 145 -20.35 -15.55 24.02
CA VAL A 145 -21.76 -15.49 23.59
C VAL A 145 -22.69 -16.00 24.70
N THR A 146 -23.99 -15.85 24.52
CA THR A 146 -25.00 -16.43 25.41
C THR A 146 -24.87 -17.95 25.48
N GLU A 147 -25.39 -18.53 26.58
CA GLU A 147 -25.26 -19.97 26.89
C GLU A 147 -25.74 -20.85 25.71
N ASN A 148 -26.81 -20.46 25.03
CA ASN A 148 -27.41 -21.21 23.92
C ASN A 148 -26.51 -21.42 22.73
N PHE A 149 -25.51 -20.54 22.52
CA PHE A 149 -24.58 -20.61 21.39
C PHE A 149 -23.18 -20.98 21.82
N ARG A 150 -22.90 -21.02 23.14
CA ARG A 150 -21.56 -21.31 23.66
C ARG A 150 -21.09 -22.68 23.23
N GLY A 151 -19.90 -22.73 22.71
CA GLY A 151 -19.26 -23.97 22.27
C GLY A 151 -19.58 -24.37 20.84
N LEU A 152 -20.50 -23.72 20.17
CA LEU A 152 -20.80 -24.03 18.78
C LEU A 152 -19.68 -23.62 17.83
N THR A 153 -19.48 -24.44 16.82
CA THR A 153 -18.61 -24.19 15.67
C THR A 153 -19.45 -24.27 14.40
N ILE A 154 -18.91 -23.89 13.27
CA ILE A 154 -19.62 -24.03 11.97
C ILE A 154 -20.10 -25.46 11.70
N GLU A 155 -19.34 -26.45 12.15
CA GLU A 155 -19.65 -27.88 11.96
C GLU A 155 -20.72 -28.38 12.93
N THR A 156 -20.79 -27.80 14.14
CA THR A 156 -21.69 -28.23 15.20
C THR A 156 -22.97 -27.39 15.29
N LEU A 157 -23.11 -26.37 14.42
CA LEU A 157 -24.33 -25.58 14.34
C LEU A 157 -25.52 -26.47 13.99
N PRO A 158 -26.63 -26.40 14.76
CA PRO A 158 -27.90 -27.00 14.37
C PRO A 158 -28.33 -26.55 12.96
N ALA A 159 -28.92 -27.46 12.17
CA ALA A 159 -29.24 -27.21 10.77
C ALA A 159 -30.12 -25.95 10.53
N TYR A 160 -31.00 -25.63 11.49
CA TYR A 160 -31.83 -24.42 11.38
C TYR A 160 -31.02 -23.13 11.60
N LEU A 161 -30.03 -23.13 12.51
CA LEU A 161 -29.13 -22.00 12.74
C LEU A 161 -28.15 -21.85 11.58
N ARG A 162 -27.69 -22.96 11.01
CA ARG A 162 -26.83 -22.93 9.83
C ARG A 162 -27.57 -22.28 8.65
N ARG A 163 -28.82 -22.69 8.37
CA ARG A 163 -29.62 -22.04 7.33
C ARG A 163 -29.88 -20.57 7.62
N ALA A 164 -30.21 -20.22 8.86
CA ALA A 164 -30.41 -18.83 9.25
C ALA A 164 -29.14 -17.98 9.01
N LEU A 165 -27.95 -18.51 9.30
CA LEU A 165 -26.67 -17.87 9.02
C LEU A 165 -26.44 -17.71 7.51
N ASP A 166 -26.60 -18.78 6.73
CA ASP A 166 -26.39 -18.82 5.29
C ASP A 166 -27.32 -17.84 4.54
N ASP A 167 -28.59 -17.77 4.94
CA ASP A 167 -29.65 -16.95 4.33
C ASP A 167 -29.67 -15.49 4.83
N THR A 168 -28.88 -15.16 5.85
CA THR A 168 -28.84 -13.78 6.38
C THR A 168 -28.34 -12.82 5.32
N TYR A 169 -29.07 -11.72 5.11
CA TYR A 169 -28.71 -10.67 4.17
C TYR A 169 -27.77 -9.64 4.79
N MET A 170 -26.78 -9.24 4.01
CA MET A 170 -25.92 -8.08 4.27
C MET A 170 -25.99 -7.17 3.06
N GLN A 171 -26.40 -5.91 3.28
CA GLN A 171 -26.45 -4.91 2.21
C GLN A 171 -25.06 -4.47 1.81
N GLY A 172 -24.75 -4.50 0.51
CA GLY A 172 -23.54 -3.94 -0.07
C GLY A 172 -23.86 -2.68 -0.86
N THR A 173 -23.16 -1.58 -0.55
CA THR A 173 -23.13 -0.39 -1.41
C THR A 173 -21.94 -0.54 -2.35
N ILE A 174 -22.21 -0.70 -3.64
CA ILE A 174 -21.19 -0.88 -4.67
C ILE A 174 -20.98 0.44 -5.39
N ILE A 175 -19.77 0.99 -5.32
CA ILE A 175 -19.35 2.19 -5.98
C ILE A 175 -18.69 1.78 -7.28
N GLU A 176 -19.10 2.40 -8.39
CA GLU A 176 -18.50 2.18 -9.69
C GLU A 176 -17.33 3.17 -9.84
N ALA A 177 -16.12 2.67 -9.71
CA ALA A 177 -14.93 3.47 -9.98
C ALA A 177 -14.68 3.45 -11.50
N ASN A 178 -15.06 4.55 -12.17
CA ASN A 178 -14.61 4.78 -13.52
C ASN A 178 -13.12 5.15 -13.47
N ASN A 179 -12.37 4.86 -14.55
CA ASN A 179 -10.95 5.18 -14.66
C ASN A 179 -10.66 6.69 -14.76
N ASP A 180 -11.59 7.51 -14.30
CA ASP A 180 -11.39 8.94 -14.21
C ASP A 180 -10.66 9.31 -12.92
N PRO A 181 -9.55 10.08 -12.99
CA PRO A 181 -8.75 10.47 -11.83
C PRO A 181 -9.56 11.16 -10.73
N HIS A 182 -10.62 11.89 -11.10
CA HIS A 182 -11.52 12.55 -10.16
C HIS A 182 -12.38 11.55 -9.40
N THR A 183 -12.87 10.50 -10.07
CA THR A 183 -13.64 9.41 -9.44
C THR A 183 -12.79 8.66 -8.42
N LEU A 184 -11.54 8.37 -8.74
CA LEU A 184 -10.60 7.72 -7.82
C LEU A 184 -10.32 8.60 -6.60
N SER A 185 -10.14 9.90 -6.78
CA SER A 185 -9.99 10.84 -5.67
C SER A 185 -11.21 10.86 -4.76
N ALA A 186 -12.41 10.84 -5.33
CA ALA A 186 -13.66 10.77 -4.57
C ALA A 186 -13.81 9.44 -3.83
N VAL A 187 -13.41 8.30 -4.43
CA VAL A 187 -13.36 6.98 -3.76
C VAL A 187 -12.39 7.01 -2.58
N TYR A 188 -11.20 7.61 -2.72
CA TYR A 188 -10.26 7.80 -1.62
C TYR A 188 -10.86 8.62 -0.48
N SER A 189 -11.47 9.77 -0.80
CA SER A 189 -12.09 10.63 0.20
C SER A 189 -13.25 9.94 0.93
N LEU A 190 -14.04 9.14 0.22
CA LEU A 190 -15.09 8.33 0.83
C LEU A 190 -14.50 7.28 1.76
N PHE A 191 -13.42 6.63 1.33
CA PHE A 191 -12.73 5.63 2.13
C PHE A 191 -12.22 6.22 3.46
N GLU A 192 -11.57 7.38 3.42
CA GLU A 192 -11.11 8.08 4.63
C GLU A 192 -12.27 8.41 5.57
N ARG A 193 -13.43 8.81 5.05
CA ARG A 193 -14.62 9.12 5.86
C ARG A 193 -15.30 7.89 6.46
N LEU A 194 -15.31 6.76 5.75
CA LEU A 194 -15.91 5.51 6.24
C LEU A 194 -15.07 4.86 7.34
N ASN A 195 -13.75 5.01 7.28
CA ASN A 195 -12.80 4.39 8.21
C ASN A 195 -12.68 5.06 9.59
N THR A 196 -13.66 5.80 10.06
CA THR A 196 -13.61 6.54 11.33
C THR A 196 -13.54 5.69 12.62
N GLY A 197 -13.49 4.36 12.54
CA GLY A 197 -13.59 3.48 13.72
C GLY A 197 -12.57 2.33 13.84
N GLY A 198 -11.50 2.28 13.02
CA GLY A 198 -10.55 1.15 13.01
C GLY A 198 -9.11 1.53 12.61
N THR A 199 -8.27 0.56 12.33
CA THR A 199 -6.96 0.78 11.68
C THR A 199 -7.19 1.26 10.26
N PHE A 200 -6.88 2.52 10.03
CA PHE A 200 -7.01 3.15 8.72
C PHE A 200 -6.02 2.52 7.73
N LEU A 201 -6.48 2.23 6.51
CA LEU A 201 -5.56 1.97 5.40
C LEU A 201 -4.86 3.28 5.01
N THR A 202 -3.57 3.20 4.76
CA THR A 202 -2.82 4.33 4.21
C THR A 202 -3.23 4.57 2.75
N PRO A 203 -3.00 5.77 2.21
CA PRO A 203 -3.22 6.03 0.77
C PRO A 203 -2.51 5.02 -0.12
N HIS A 204 -1.35 4.53 0.29
CA HIS A 204 -0.59 3.54 -0.48
C HIS A 204 -1.22 2.14 -0.43
N GLU A 205 -1.71 1.70 0.72
CA GLU A 205 -2.45 0.44 0.84
C GLU A 205 -3.73 0.44 -0.01
N ILE A 206 -4.42 1.58 -0.07
CA ILE A 206 -5.57 1.76 -0.96
C ILE A 206 -5.14 1.67 -2.43
N ARG A 207 -4.00 2.28 -2.78
CA ARG A 207 -3.43 2.28 -4.13
C ARG A 207 -3.09 0.85 -4.57
N ILE A 208 -2.42 0.08 -3.71
CA ILE A 208 -2.13 -1.34 -3.96
C ILE A 208 -3.42 -2.11 -4.22
N ALA A 209 -4.45 -1.88 -3.44
CA ALA A 209 -5.71 -2.59 -3.55
C ALA A 209 -6.49 -2.25 -4.84
N LEU A 210 -6.49 -0.97 -5.25
CA LEU A 210 -7.21 -0.51 -6.45
C LEU A 210 -6.49 -0.87 -7.75
N PHE A 211 -5.16 -0.77 -7.77
CA PHE A 211 -4.35 -0.92 -8.98
C PHE A 211 -3.50 -2.19 -8.98
N SER A 212 -3.98 -3.22 -8.29
CA SER A 212 -3.27 -4.50 -8.21
C SER A 212 -2.84 -4.99 -9.61
N GLY A 213 -1.54 -5.25 -9.79
CA GLY A 213 -1.01 -5.63 -11.10
C GLY A 213 0.47 -6.02 -11.04
N GLN A 214 1.07 -6.18 -12.22
CA GLN A 214 2.47 -6.61 -12.32
C GLN A 214 3.43 -5.60 -11.71
N LEU A 215 3.16 -4.29 -11.83
CA LEU A 215 3.97 -3.23 -11.23
C LEU A 215 4.16 -3.49 -9.72
N PHE A 216 3.06 -3.67 -8.99
CA PHE A 216 3.13 -3.83 -7.54
C PHE A 216 3.82 -5.14 -7.13
N ARG A 217 3.69 -6.21 -7.92
CA ARG A 217 4.46 -7.45 -7.70
C ARG A 217 5.97 -7.24 -7.88
N GLU A 218 6.36 -6.48 -8.89
CA GLU A 218 7.77 -6.15 -9.13
C GLU A 218 8.32 -5.25 -8.03
N LEU A 219 7.57 -4.23 -7.58
CA LEU A 219 7.99 -3.38 -6.47
C LEU A 219 8.10 -4.18 -5.16
N ASP A 220 7.20 -5.12 -4.90
CA ASP A 220 7.27 -6.01 -3.74
C ASP A 220 8.51 -6.94 -3.80
N SER A 221 8.81 -7.46 -4.99
CA SER A 221 10.05 -8.23 -5.23
C SER A 221 11.29 -7.38 -4.92
N ILE A 222 11.33 -6.12 -5.37
CA ILE A 222 12.43 -5.19 -5.08
C ILE A 222 12.51 -4.88 -3.58
N CYS A 223 11.39 -4.71 -2.89
CA CYS A 223 11.35 -4.51 -1.45
C CYS A 223 12.04 -5.64 -0.66
N ASN A 224 12.03 -6.85 -1.17
CA ASN A 224 12.65 -8.00 -0.54
C ASN A 224 14.11 -8.24 -1.01
N ASP A 225 14.59 -7.46 -1.97
CA ASP A 225 15.96 -7.57 -2.49
C ASP A 225 17.01 -7.06 -1.48
N HIS A 226 18.16 -7.72 -1.45
CA HIS A 226 19.26 -7.38 -0.55
C HIS A 226 19.77 -5.95 -0.75
N SER A 227 19.90 -5.50 -1.98
CA SER A 227 20.41 -4.16 -2.30
C SER A 227 19.46 -3.07 -1.83
N TRP A 228 18.14 -3.28 -2.00
CA TRP A 228 17.14 -2.39 -1.43
C TRP A 228 17.18 -2.36 0.09
N ARG A 229 17.28 -3.53 0.74
CA ARG A 229 17.41 -3.60 2.20
C ARG A 229 18.70 -2.94 2.71
N THR A 230 19.78 -2.99 1.95
CA THR A 230 21.04 -2.28 2.28
C THR A 230 20.82 -0.77 2.29
N LEU A 231 20.13 -0.23 1.29
CA LEU A 231 19.85 1.20 1.19
C LEU A 231 18.82 1.66 2.23
N TYR A 232 17.71 0.95 2.30
CA TYR A 232 16.56 1.34 3.09
C TYR A 232 16.67 0.92 4.57
N GLY A 233 17.09 -0.29 4.82
CA GLY A 233 17.12 -0.93 6.15
C GLY A 233 16.01 -1.94 6.33
N ASN A 234 15.53 -2.09 7.56
CA ASN A 234 14.49 -3.06 7.91
C ASN A 234 13.16 -2.78 7.20
N THR A 235 12.36 -3.82 7.04
CA THR A 235 11.01 -3.69 6.46
C THR A 235 10.13 -2.84 7.37
N PRO A 236 9.61 -1.71 6.89
CA PRO A 236 8.77 -0.83 7.69
C PRO A 236 7.36 -1.39 7.83
N THR A 237 6.64 -0.95 8.85
CA THR A 237 5.20 -1.13 8.91
C THR A 237 4.52 -0.36 7.77
N ARG A 238 3.37 -0.86 7.30
CA ARG A 238 2.50 -0.18 6.31
C ARG A 238 3.15 0.12 4.96
N LYS A 239 4.11 -0.71 4.51
CA LYS A 239 4.69 -0.65 3.17
C LYS A 239 5.19 0.74 2.72
N ARG A 240 5.79 1.51 3.63
CA ARG A 240 6.34 2.85 3.31
C ARG A 240 7.50 2.79 2.32
N ASP A 241 8.32 1.75 2.40
CA ASP A 241 9.40 1.49 1.45
C ASP A 241 8.90 1.17 0.04
N HIS A 242 7.78 0.47 -0.04
CA HIS A 242 7.09 0.18 -1.28
C HIS A 242 6.49 1.45 -1.91
N GLU A 243 5.96 2.37 -1.09
CA GLU A 243 5.50 3.68 -1.57
C GLU A 243 6.64 4.52 -2.12
N LEU A 244 7.80 4.50 -1.45
CA LEU A 244 9.02 5.17 -1.95
C LEU A 244 9.46 4.59 -3.30
N LEU A 245 9.43 3.29 -3.48
CA LEU A 245 9.73 2.66 -4.79
C LEU A 245 8.75 3.09 -5.88
N LEU A 246 7.45 3.12 -5.58
CA LEU A 246 6.45 3.65 -6.52
C LEU A 246 6.75 5.11 -6.88
N ARG A 247 7.11 5.93 -5.90
CA ARG A 247 7.49 7.33 -6.11
C ARG A 247 8.71 7.45 -7.03
N ILE A 248 9.77 6.70 -6.76
CA ILE A 248 10.97 6.66 -7.60
C ILE A 248 10.62 6.25 -9.03
N PHE A 249 9.85 5.17 -9.18
CA PHE A 249 9.39 4.71 -10.50
C PHE A 249 8.59 5.78 -11.25
N ALA A 250 7.60 6.40 -10.58
CA ALA A 250 6.76 7.43 -11.17
C ALA A 250 7.58 8.65 -11.64
N PHE A 251 8.53 9.13 -10.81
CA PHE A 251 9.42 10.22 -11.18
C PHE A 251 10.44 9.84 -12.26
N SER A 252 10.79 8.57 -12.37
CA SER A 252 11.62 8.08 -13.48
C SER A 252 10.90 8.14 -14.81
N MET A 253 9.61 7.77 -14.82
CA MET A 253 8.80 7.68 -16.03
C MET A 253 8.16 9.00 -16.45
N GLU A 254 7.63 9.75 -15.51
CA GLU A 254 6.79 10.93 -15.78
C GLU A 254 7.14 12.15 -14.93
N GLY A 255 8.33 12.20 -14.33
CA GLY A 255 8.72 13.32 -13.46
C GLY A 255 8.68 14.69 -14.12
N GLU A 256 8.72 14.78 -15.45
CA GLU A 256 8.55 16.04 -16.21
C GLU A 256 7.11 16.55 -16.18
N LYS A 257 6.16 15.63 -16.07
CA LYS A 257 4.73 15.91 -16.04
C LYS A 257 4.21 16.06 -14.61
N TYR A 258 5.09 16.00 -13.62
CA TYR A 258 4.68 16.11 -12.23
C TYR A 258 3.89 17.39 -11.98
N ALA A 259 2.70 17.22 -11.42
CA ALA A 259 1.86 18.29 -10.90
C ALA A 259 1.36 17.90 -9.50
N PRO A 260 1.44 18.80 -8.51
CA PRO A 260 0.87 18.54 -7.20
C PRO A 260 -0.65 18.31 -7.27
N PRO A 261 -1.24 17.54 -6.34
CA PRO A 261 -0.60 16.92 -5.18
C PRO A 261 0.11 15.59 -5.53
N LEU A 262 1.16 15.26 -4.79
CA LEU A 262 1.93 14.02 -4.97
C LEU A 262 1.04 12.78 -4.96
N LYS A 263 0.03 12.74 -4.10
CA LYS A 263 -0.96 11.66 -4.00
C LYS A 263 -1.62 11.37 -5.36
N GLY A 264 -2.08 12.42 -6.06
CA GLY A 264 -2.70 12.29 -7.39
C GLY A 264 -1.73 11.78 -8.44
N PHE A 265 -0.51 12.29 -8.45
CA PHE A 265 0.54 11.83 -9.36
C PHE A 265 0.88 10.35 -9.17
N LEU A 266 1.01 9.88 -7.91
CA LEU A 266 1.26 8.48 -7.62
C LEU A 266 0.07 7.57 -7.96
N ASN A 267 -1.16 8.05 -7.82
CA ASN A 267 -2.36 7.32 -8.23
C ASN A 267 -2.37 7.12 -9.75
N GLN A 268 -2.09 8.18 -10.50
CA GLN A 268 -2.05 8.13 -11.96
C GLN A 268 -0.93 7.20 -12.45
N ALA A 269 0.25 7.26 -11.84
CA ALA A 269 1.35 6.36 -12.18
C ALA A 269 0.98 4.89 -11.88
N ALA A 270 0.37 4.61 -10.72
CA ALA A 270 -0.07 3.28 -10.36
C ALA A 270 -1.11 2.72 -11.34
N GLU A 271 -2.03 3.55 -11.81
CA GLU A 271 -3.03 3.19 -12.81
C GLU A 271 -2.39 2.93 -14.17
N ASN A 272 -1.63 3.90 -14.70
CA ASN A 272 -1.04 3.85 -16.04
C ASN A 272 -0.09 2.66 -16.23
N TYR A 273 0.61 2.26 -15.18
CA TYR A 273 1.66 1.25 -15.23
C TYR A 273 1.33 -0.05 -14.49
N SER A 274 0.10 -0.22 -13.99
CA SER A 274 -0.31 -1.39 -13.19
C SER A 274 0.13 -2.73 -13.80
N ASP A 275 0.06 -2.88 -15.13
CA ASP A 275 0.32 -4.12 -15.88
C ASP A 275 1.72 -4.23 -16.44
N LEU A 276 2.51 -3.15 -16.41
CA LEU A 276 3.77 -3.08 -17.12
C LEU A 276 3.64 -3.55 -18.59
N SER A 277 2.56 -3.13 -19.25
CA SER A 277 2.16 -3.65 -20.57
C SER A 277 3.08 -3.21 -21.72
N THR A 278 3.85 -2.13 -21.52
CA THR A 278 4.76 -1.59 -22.53
C THR A 278 6.20 -2.03 -22.30
N GLU A 279 6.97 -2.17 -23.38
CA GLU A 279 8.41 -2.46 -23.26
C GLU A 279 9.15 -1.36 -22.50
N ALA A 280 8.72 -0.09 -22.63
CA ALA A 280 9.28 1.02 -21.86
C ALA A 280 9.09 0.84 -20.34
N SER A 281 7.90 0.41 -19.89
CA SER A 281 7.63 0.18 -18.46
C SER A 281 8.41 -1.02 -17.91
N LYS A 282 8.58 -2.09 -18.69
CA LYS A 282 9.43 -3.23 -18.31
C LYS A 282 10.90 -2.84 -18.23
N ALA A 283 11.39 -2.09 -19.23
CA ALA A 283 12.76 -1.57 -19.23
C ALA A 283 13.01 -0.67 -18.02
N ALA A 284 12.03 0.14 -17.62
CA ALA A 284 12.13 0.99 -16.43
C ALA A 284 12.27 0.19 -15.13
N ILE A 285 11.54 -0.92 -14.97
CA ILE A 285 11.72 -1.82 -13.80
C ILE A 285 13.11 -2.44 -13.82
N SER A 286 13.59 -2.89 -14.97
CA SER A 286 14.95 -3.45 -15.10
C SER A 286 16.00 -2.40 -14.76
N ALA A 287 15.88 -1.19 -15.29
CA ALA A 287 16.75 -0.07 -15.02
C ALA A 287 16.72 0.36 -13.52
N LEU A 288 15.55 0.33 -12.90
CA LEU A 288 15.41 0.60 -11.47
C LEU A 288 16.17 -0.42 -10.61
N LYS A 289 16.08 -1.70 -10.93
CA LYS A 289 16.86 -2.76 -10.26
C LYS A 289 18.37 -2.53 -10.42
N ILE A 290 18.84 -2.17 -11.62
CA ILE A 290 20.25 -1.83 -11.87
C ILE A 290 20.65 -0.61 -11.05
N ALA A 291 19.85 0.46 -11.05
CA ALA A 291 20.12 1.68 -10.29
C ALA A 291 20.24 1.42 -8.78
N ILE A 292 19.34 0.62 -8.22
CA ILE A 292 19.37 0.21 -6.81
C ILE A 292 20.65 -0.57 -6.50
N ASN A 293 21.00 -1.55 -7.32
CA ASN A 293 22.22 -2.34 -7.13
C ASN A 293 23.49 -1.47 -7.23
N THR A 294 23.54 -0.58 -8.20
CA THR A 294 24.68 0.34 -8.39
C THR A 294 24.85 1.26 -7.20
N LEU A 295 23.76 1.88 -6.71
CA LEU A 295 23.80 2.77 -5.56
C LEU A 295 24.17 2.01 -4.28
N ALA A 296 23.57 0.84 -4.04
CA ALA A 296 23.82 0.01 -2.87
C ALA A 296 25.29 -0.47 -2.81
N SER A 297 25.82 -0.93 -3.93
CA SER A 297 27.21 -1.37 -4.02
C SER A 297 28.21 -0.24 -3.85
N SER A 298 27.86 0.98 -4.23
CA SER A 298 28.74 2.16 -4.16
C SER A 298 28.74 2.83 -2.79
N MET A 299 27.57 2.93 -2.13
CA MET A 299 27.39 3.76 -0.94
C MET A 299 26.78 3.01 0.26
N GLY A 300 26.30 1.79 0.08
CA GLY A 300 25.59 1.09 1.15
C GLY A 300 24.41 1.91 1.68
N SER A 301 24.22 1.91 2.99
CA SER A 301 23.14 2.66 3.66
C SER A 301 23.23 4.17 3.48
N ASP A 302 24.41 4.70 3.20
CA ASP A 302 24.63 6.14 3.04
C ASP A 302 24.01 6.69 1.73
N GLY A 303 23.62 5.78 0.81
CA GLY A 303 22.89 6.15 -0.40
C GLY A 303 21.60 6.93 -0.13
N PHE A 304 20.90 6.60 0.95
CA PHE A 304 19.63 7.24 1.35
C PHE A 304 19.73 8.14 2.57
N ARG A 305 20.89 8.23 3.20
CA ARG A 305 21.11 8.95 4.45
C ARG A 305 22.20 10.00 4.29
N ARG A 306 21.99 11.16 4.91
CA ARG A 306 22.99 12.23 4.93
C ARG A 306 23.82 12.16 6.21
N SER A 307 23.32 12.75 7.28
CA SER A 307 23.98 12.80 8.59
C SER A 307 23.15 12.18 9.69
N SER A 308 22.01 11.59 9.36
CA SER A 308 21.08 10.97 10.30
C SER A 308 20.85 9.51 9.94
N THR A 309 20.28 8.75 10.87
CA THR A 309 19.82 7.37 10.61
C THR A 309 18.58 7.33 9.73
N LEU A 310 17.98 8.49 9.40
CA LEU A 310 16.74 8.63 8.67
C LEU A 310 16.96 8.57 7.16
N VAL A 311 16.07 7.86 6.48
CA VAL A 311 15.96 7.92 5.01
C VAL A 311 15.32 9.25 4.62
N ASN A 312 15.98 10.01 3.73
CA ASN A 312 15.36 11.17 3.10
C ASN A 312 14.71 10.72 1.78
N ALA A 313 13.36 10.69 1.76
CA ALA A 313 12.62 10.20 0.61
C ALA A 313 12.80 11.07 -0.65
N ALA A 314 12.95 12.39 -0.51
CA ALA A 314 13.14 13.30 -1.64
C ALA A 314 14.55 13.20 -2.22
N ASP A 315 15.56 12.97 -1.38
CA ASP A 315 16.93 12.68 -1.79
C ASP A 315 17.00 11.33 -2.53
N ALA A 316 16.46 10.28 -1.92
CA ALA A 316 16.40 8.94 -2.51
C ALA A 316 15.65 8.92 -3.85
N GLU A 317 14.53 9.65 -3.94
CA GLU A 317 13.79 9.81 -5.19
C GLU A 317 14.64 10.49 -6.27
N ALA A 318 15.27 11.63 -5.96
CA ALA A 318 16.06 12.37 -6.94
C ALA A 318 17.24 11.53 -7.45
N VAL A 319 17.99 10.89 -6.54
CA VAL A 319 19.14 10.05 -6.89
C VAL A 319 18.73 8.83 -7.72
N LEU A 320 17.80 8.01 -7.23
CA LEU A 320 17.42 6.80 -7.94
C LEU A 320 16.63 7.06 -9.22
N SER A 321 15.81 8.11 -9.29
CA SER A 321 15.10 8.41 -10.53
C SER A 321 16.06 8.90 -11.63
N THR A 322 17.11 9.65 -11.29
CA THR A 322 18.17 10.03 -12.23
C THR A 322 18.95 8.81 -12.73
N LEU A 323 19.41 7.94 -11.84
CA LEU A 323 20.10 6.70 -12.24
C LEU A 323 19.20 5.79 -13.09
N THR A 324 17.93 5.66 -12.71
CA THR A 324 16.97 4.84 -13.47
C THR A 324 16.79 5.38 -14.87
N ARG A 325 16.60 6.69 -15.06
CA ARG A 325 16.54 7.32 -16.39
C ARG A 325 17.81 7.08 -17.19
N HIS A 326 18.97 7.18 -16.56
CA HIS A 326 20.25 6.90 -17.22
C HIS A 326 20.29 5.46 -17.75
N PHE A 327 19.93 4.47 -16.93
CA PHE A 327 19.92 3.06 -17.35
C PHE A 327 18.75 2.70 -18.30
N ILE A 328 17.67 3.48 -18.34
CA ILE A 328 16.66 3.35 -19.41
C ILE A 328 17.28 3.77 -20.75
N ALA A 329 18.03 4.88 -20.77
CA ALA A 329 18.65 5.41 -21.98
C ALA A 329 19.87 4.59 -22.42
N MET A 330 20.64 4.07 -21.47
CA MET A 330 21.90 3.34 -21.69
C MET A 330 21.94 2.07 -20.82
N PRO A 331 21.23 1.00 -21.19
CA PRO A 331 21.10 -0.21 -20.34
C PRO A 331 22.42 -0.91 -20.02
N ASP A 332 23.35 -0.85 -20.94
CA ASP A 332 24.67 -1.52 -20.84
C ASP A 332 25.77 -0.61 -20.23
N SER A 333 25.41 0.59 -19.79
CA SER A 333 26.36 1.52 -19.22
C SER A 333 26.89 1.01 -17.87
N ASN A 334 28.20 1.16 -17.66
CA ASN A 334 28.83 0.83 -16.39
C ASN A 334 29.17 2.13 -15.65
N VAL A 335 28.42 2.46 -14.62
CA VAL A 335 28.65 3.63 -13.77
C VAL A 335 29.49 3.18 -12.57
N SER A 336 30.74 3.70 -12.48
CA SER A 336 31.65 3.31 -11.40
C SER A 336 31.20 3.83 -10.03
N ALA A 337 31.64 3.15 -8.96
CA ALA A 337 31.38 3.60 -7.60
C ALA A 337 31.99 4.99 -7.33
N GLU A 338 33.10 5.33 -7.98
CA GLU A 338 33.71 6.66 -7.88
C GLU A 338 32.79 7.74 -8.43
N VAL A 339 32.21 7.55 -9.61
CA VAL A 339 31.20 8.46 -10.19
C VAL A 339 30.04 8.66 -9.24
N ILE A 340 29.46 7.58 -8.72
CA ILE A 340 28.31 7.65 -7.79
C ILE A 340 28.67 8.45 -6.54
N ASN A 341 29.81 8.13 -5.90
CA ASN A 341 30.23 8.79 -4.67
C ASN A 341 30.50 10.29 -4.92
N ASN A 342 31.21 10.64 -6.00
CA ASN A 342 31.50 12.02 -6.35
C ASN A 342 30.20 12.80 -6.62
N TRP A 343 29.32 12.26 -7.43
CA TRP A 343 28.03 12.86 -7.75
C TRP A 343 27.17 13.12 -6.52
N VAL A 344 26.90 12.09 -5.71
CA VAL A 344 26.05 12.22 -4.52
C VAL A 344 26.65 13.19 -3.50
N ASN A 345 27.99 13.20 -3.37
CA ASN A 345 28.68 14.19 -2.52
C ASN A 345 28.54 15.63 -3.04
N LEU A 346 28.52 15.84 -4.37
CA LEU A 346 28.27 17.16 -4.97
C LEU A 346 26.81 17.60 -4.70
N LEU A 347 25.83 16.71 -4.90
CA LEU A 347 24.43 16.99 -4.59
C LEU A 347 24.24 17.44 -3.14
N ARG A 348 24.87 16.73 -2.21
CA ARG A 348 24.76 17.00 -0.77
C ARG A 348 25.54 18.23 -0.29
N LYS A 349 26.27 18.89 -1.16
CA LYS A 349 26.89 20.21 -0.94
C LYS A 349 26.13 21.34 -1.62
N ASP A 350 25.22 21.03 -2.56
CA ASP A 350 24.43 22.04 -3.26
C ASP A 350 23.27 22.53 -2.36
N GLN A 351 23.28 23.83 -2.03
CA GLN A 351 22.32 24.42 -1.12
C GLN A 351 20.88 24.40 -1.67
N ALA A 352 20.72 24.54 -2.99
CA ALA A 352 19.40 24.51 -3.62
C ALA A 352 18.84 23.08 -3.60
N PHE A 353 19.67 22.06 -3.84
CA PHE A 353 19.29 20.66 -3.71
C PHE A 353 18.93 20.31 -2.26
N LEU A 354 19.73 20.76 -1.29
CA LEU A 354 19.44 20.54 0.13
C LEU A 354 18.10 21.15 0.54
N THR A 355 17.80 22.36 0.10
CA THR A 355 16.51 23.02 0.36
C THR A 355 15.35 22.26 -0.30
N ALA A 356 15.50 21.89 -1.58
CA ALA A 356 14.47 21.19 -2.36
C ALA A 356 14.18 19.77 -1.87
N THR A 357 15.07 19.21 -1.03
CA THR A 357 14.91 17.87 -0.44
C THR A 357 14.65 17.89 1.08
N SER A 358 14.43 19.08 1.66
CA SER A 358 14.19 19.23 3.11
C SER A 358 12.92 20.01 3.44
N VAL A 359 12.43 20.88 2.54
CA VAL A 359 11.27 21.74 2.80
C VAL A 359 10.28 21.68 1.63
N ALA A 360 9.00 21.48 1.94
CA ALA A 360 7.90 21.46 0.96
C ALA A 360 8.23 20.57 -0.26
N THR A 361 8.77 19.40 -0.02
CA THR A 361 9.39 18.53 -1.02
C THR A 361 8.44 18.05 -2.12
N ALA A 362 7.12 18.08 -1.85
CA ALA A 362 6.09 17.69 -2.83
C ALA A 362 5.57 18.87 -3.66
N ASN A 363 6.02 20.11 -3.46
CA ASN A 363 5.64 21.19 -4.36
C ASN A 363 6.38 21.08 -5.71
N LEU A 364 5.79 21.67 -6.76
CA LEU A 364 6.32 21.59 -8.12
C LEU A 364 7.73 22.17 -8.22
N GLN A 365 8.00 23.30 -7.59
CA GLN A 365 9.28 23.95 -7.64
C GLN A 365 10.39 23.10 -7.00
N ALA A 366 10.15 22.55 -5.81
CA ALA A 366 11.12 21.68 -5.13
C ALA A 366 11.40 20.41 -5.95
N ALA A 367 10.34 19.77 -6.47
CA ALA A 367 10.46 18.58 -7.31
C ALA A 367 11.28 18.86 -8.59
N THR A 368 10.99 19.97 -9.28
CA THR A 368 11.71 20.37 -10.49
C THR A 368 13.16 20.73 -10.18
N THR A 369 13.41 21.48 -9.10
CA THR A 369 14.75 21.91 -8.69
C THR A 369 15.65 20.72 -8.38
N ARG A 370 15.21 19.80 -7.50
CA ARG A 370 16.05 18.64 -7.13
C ARG A 370 16.33 17.73 -8.32
N ARG A 371 15.34 17.50 -9.20
CA ARG A 371 15.51 16.71 -10.41
C ARG A 371 16.53 17.37 -11.36
N THR A 372 16.36 18.65 -11.66
CA THR A 372 17.25 19.38 -12.58
C THR A 372 18.70 19.40 -12.09
N ILE A 373 18.89 19.63 -10.78
CA ILE A 373 20.24 19.62 -10.19
C ILE A 373 20.82 18.21 -10.23
N ALA A 374 20.05 17.19 -9.88
CA ALA A 374 20.51 15.80 -9.90
C ALA A 374 20.94 15.37 -11.30
N ASP A 375 20.11 15.62 -12.32
CA ASP A 375 20.40 15.28 -13.70
C ASP A 375 21.65 16.03 -14.23
N LYS A 376 21.72 17.33 -14.01
CA LYS A 376 22.84 18.16 -14.47
C LYS A 376 24.17 17.74 -13.83
N THR A 377 24.19 17.58 -12.51
CA THR A 377 25.43 17.21 -11.80
C THR A 377 25.87 15.79 -12.11
N PHE A 378 24.91 14.87 -12.37
CA PHE A 378 25.25 13.52 -12.80
C PHE A 378 25.96 13.51 -14.14
N GLN A 379 25.44 14.21 -15.14
CA GLN A 379 26.08 14.31 -16.46
C GLN A 379 27.48 14.93 -16.37
N GLN A 380 27.64 16.03 -15.62
CA GLN A 380 28.94 16.65 -15.40
C GLN A 380 29.93 15.69 -14.73
N THR A 381 29.50 14.88 -13.76
CA THR A 381 30.38 13.93 -13.08
C THR A 381 30.77 12.78 -14.01
N LEU A 382 29.88 12.30 -14.88
CA LEU A 382 30.23 11.32 -15.91
C LEU A 382 31.28 11.81 -16.86
N GLU A 383 31.16 13.06 -17.36
CA GLU A 383 32.10 13.66 -18.30
C GLU A 383 33.49 13.90 -17.70
N THR A 384 33.59 14.19 -16.39
CA THR A 384 34.82 14.48 -15.70
C THR A 384 35.58 13.25 -15.20
N THR A 385 34.92 12.09 -15.13
CA THR A 385 35.50 10.85 -14.61
C THR A 385 35.85 9.85 -15.73
N LEU A 386 35.43 10.11 -16.96
CA LEU A 386 35.83 9.42 -18.19
C LEU A 386 37.11 10.05 -18.76
#